data_bd9b15a45eabe7194c6bce2526754768
#
_entry.id   bd9b15a45eabe7194c6bce2526754768
#
_cell.length_a   1.000
_cell.length_b   1.000
_cell.length_c   1.000
_cell.angle_alpha   90.00
_cell.angle_beta   90.00
_cell.angle_gamma   90.00
#
_symmetry.space_group_name_H-M   'P 1'
#
loop_
_entity.id
_entity.type
_entity.pdbx_description
1 polymer ?
#
loop_
_entity_poly.entity_id
_entity_poly.type
_entity_poly.pdbx_seq_one_letter_code
_entity_poly.pdbx_strand_id
1 'polypeptide(L)'
;MRAAFLHGRVETTMKTIFVNPADVEHKWYLVDAEGKVLGRLASRVVAVLRGKNKPEYAPHWDMGDSVVIINADKIRVTGRKPAQKMYYRHSRYPGGFRAEPFEKIFARKPAWPLERAIEGMLPKGALGRKIFKRLKVYAGSTHPHAAQKPIKLEIS
;
A
#
# COMPACT_ATOMS: atom_id res chain seq x y z
N MET A 1 -45.25 40.78 -17.31
CA MET A 1 -44.60 39.80 -16.41
C MET A 1 -43.15 39.65 -16.83
N ARG A 2 -42.22 40.29 -16.13
CA ARG A 2 -40.78 40.19 -16.39
C ARG A 2 -40.20 39.13 -15.46
N ALA A 3 -39.68 38.04 -16.02
CA ALA A 3 -38.94 37.01 -15.27
C ALA A 3 -37.56 37.56 -14.90
N ALA A 4 -37.33 37.73 -13.61
CA ALA A 4 -36.01 38.10 -13.07
C ALA A 4 -35.09 36.86 -13.11
N PHE A 5 -34.14 36.89 -14.02
CA PHE A 5 -32.99 35.95 -14.01
C PHE A 5 -32.06 36.33 -12.85
N LEU A 6 -32.19 35.63 -11.74
CA LEU A 6 -31.21 35.68 -10.65
C LEU A 6 -29.92 34.94 -11.13
N HIS A 7 -28.95 35.71 -11.62
CA HIS A 7 -27.57 35.25 -11.77
C HIS A 7 -27.00 35.08 -10.36
N GLY A 8 -27.13 33.88 -9.82
CA GLY A 8 -26.34 33.47 -8.67
C GLY A 8 -24.88 33.46 -9.06
N ARG A 9 -24.14 34.52 -8.70
CA ARG A 9 -22.68 34.58 -8.80
C ARG A 9 -22.15 33.52 -7.84
N VAL A 10 -21.74 32.38 -8.37
CA VAL A 10 -20.94 31.38 -7.62
C VAL A 10 -19.59 32.05 -7.32
N GLU A 11 -19.48 32.61 -6.13
CA GLU A 11 -18.18 33.06 -5.65
C GLU A 11 -17.28 31.82 -5.43
N THR A 12 -16.58 31.44 -6.47
CA THR A 12 -15.47 30.50 -6.37
C THR A 12 -14.35 31.18 -5.59
N THR A 13 -14.47 31.14 -4.27
CA THR A 13 -13.35 31.52 -3.41
C THR A 13 -12.21 30.53 -3.68
N MET A 14 -11.21 30.96 -4.41
CA MET A 14 -9.93 30.26 -4.62
C MET A 14 -9.15 30.19 -3.29
N LYS A 15 -9.75 29.51 -2.30
CA LYS A 15 -9.10 29.33 -1.00
C LYS A 15 -8.32 28.01 -1.05
N THR A 16 -7.03 28.07 -0.86
CA THR A 16 -6.21 26.88 -0.69
C THR A 16 -6.67 26.13 0.56
N ILE A 17 -7.21 24.92 0.39
CA ILE A 17 -7.62 24.06 1.49
C ILE A 17 -6.37 23.40 2.05
N PHE A 18 -6.01 23.77 3.28
CA PHE A 18 -4.96 23.10 4.02
C PHE A 18 -5.61 22.09 4.98
N VAL A 19 -5.41 20.80 4.73
CA VAL A 19 -5.97 19.74 5.55
C VAL A 19 -5.09 19.48 6.75
N ASN A 20 -5.69 19.51 7.94
CA ASN A 20 -4.99 19.14 9.16
C ASN A 20 -4.92 17.60 9.24
N PRO A 21 -3.74 16.99 9.45
CA PRO A 21 -3.60 15.54 9.57
C PRO A 21 -4.44 14.91 10.69
N ALA A 22 -4.81 15.68 11.71
CA ALA A 22 -5.63 15.20 12.82
C ALA A 22 -7.10 14.94 12.42
N ASP A 23 -7.57 15.60 11.36
CA ASP A 23 -8.96 15.51 10.90
C ASP A 23 -9.17 14.39 9.88
N VAL A 24 -8.08 13.70 9.50
CA VAL A 24 -8.14 12.62 8.50
C VAL A 24 -8.57 11.31 9.11
N GLU A 25 -9.69 10.77 8.66
CA GLU A 25 -10.13 9.42 9.02
C GLU A 25 -9.26 8.35 8.38
N HIS A 26 -8.76 7.42 9.22
CA HIS A 26 -7.99 6.26 8.78
C HIS A 26 -8.86 5.01 8.80
N LYS A 27 -9.10 4.44 7.60
CA LYS A 27 -9.88 3.22 7.42
C LYS A 27 -8.98 1.99 7.36
N TRP A 28 -9.56 0.84 7.65
CA TRP A 28 -8.89 -0.45 7.49
C TRP A 28 -9.45 -1.18 6.28
N TYR A 29 -8.55 -1.67 5.44
CA TYR A 29 -8.90 -2.44 4.25
C TYR A 29 -8.33 -3.85 4.33
N LEU A 30 -9.14 -4.83 3.91
CA LEU A 30 -8.74 -6.22 3.74
C LEU A 30 -8.59 -6.52 2.25
N VAL A 31 -7.44 -7.01 1.87
CA VAL A 31 -7.11 -7.36 0.48
C VAL A 31 -6.74 -8.83 0.42
N ASP A 32 -7.36 -9.55 -0.50
CA ASP A 32 -6.99 -10.93 -0.80
C ASP A 32 -5.95 -10.97 -1.92
N ALA A 33 -4.81 -11.61 -1.66
CA ALA A 33 -3.70 -11.75 -2.60
C ALA A 33 -3.79 -13.00 -3.48
N GLU A 34 -4.77 -13.89 -3.24
CA GLU A 34 -4.91 -15.15 -3.97
C GLU A 34 -4.99 -14.93 -5.49
N GLY A 35 -4.09 -15.57 -6.24
CA GLY A 35 -4.02 -15.50 -7.70
C GLY A 35 -3.60 -14.16 -8.30
N LYS A 36 -3.39 -13.12 -7.48
CA LYS A 36 -3.03 -11.77 -7.92
C LYS A 36 -1.54 -11.67 -8.29
N VAL A 37 -1.24 -10.80 -9.25
CA VAL A 37 0.15 -10.54 -9.64
C VAL A 37 0.82 -9.61 -8.63
N LEU A 38 1.94 -10.04 -8.03
CA LEU A 38 2.67 -9.35 -6.96
C LEU A 38 2.88 -7.84 -7.23
N GLY A 39 3.38 -7.47 -8.41
CA GLY A 39 3.69 -6.07 -8.72
C GLY A 39 2.44 -5.19 -8.86
N ARG A 40 1.39 -5.70 -9.50
CA ARG A 40 0.11 -4.99 -9.66
C ARG A 40 -0.60 -4.80 -8.32
N LEU A 41 -0.63 -5.85 -7.51
CA LEU A 41 -1.16 -5.78 -6.16
C LEU A 41 -0.40 -4.75 -5.32
N ALA A 42 0.94 -4.82 -5.30
CA ALA A 42 1.78 -3.91 -4.54
C ALA A 42 1.55 -2.43 -4.91
N SER A 43 1.46 -2.09 -6.20
CA SER A 43 1.25 -0.72 -6.64
C SER A 43 -0.11 -0.15 -6.19
N ARG A 44 -1.18 -0.95 -6.24
CA ARG A 44 -2.51 -0.55 -5.75
C ARG A 44 -2.55 -0.38 -4.24
N VAL A 45 -1.97 -1.32 -3.51
CA VAL A 45 -1.83 -1.24 -2.04
C VAL A 45 -1.05 -0.01 -1.61
N VAL A 46 0.05 0.32 -2.29
CA VAL A 46 0.83 1.54 -2.02
C VAL A 46 0.00 2.81 -2.23
N ALA A 47 -0.86 2.85 -3.25
CA ALA A 47 -1.73 3.99 -3.48
C ALA A 47 -2.70 4.23 -2.30
N VAL A 48 -3.26 3.16 -1.73
CA VAL A 48 -4.14 3.21 -0.54
C VAL A 48 -3.35 3.59 0.72
N LEU A 49 -2.20 2.95 0.94
CA LEU A 49 -1.32 3.25 2.09
C LEU A 49 -0.82 4.70 2.11
N ARG A 50 -0.61 5.31 0.95
CA ARG A 50 -0.24 6.72 0.82
C ARG A 50 -1.44 7.67 0.89
N GLY A 51 -2.67 7.15 0.77
CA GLY A 51 -3.88 7.96 0.72
C GLY A 51 -4.11 8.66 -0.61
N LYS A 52 -3.51 8.18 -1.72
CA LYS A 52 -3.69 8.77 -3.05
C LYS A 52 -5.13 8.66 -3.60
N ASN A 53 -5.96 7.83 -2.97
CA ASN A 53 -7.37 7.66 -3.26
C ASN A 53 -8.25 8.72 -2.58
N LYS A 54 -7.69 9.54 -1.69
CA LYS A 54 -8.40 10.61 -0.98
C LYS A 54 -8.21 11.95 -1.69
N PRO A 55 -9.25 12.80 -1.79
CA PRO A 55 -9.13 14.12 -2.40
C PRO A 55 -8.18 15.05 -1.62
N GLU A 56 -8.06 14.82 -0.32
CA GLU A 56 -7.24 15.59 0.63
C GLU A 56 -5.75 15.20 0.59
N TYR A 57 -5.35 14.35 -0.35
CA TYR A 57 -3.99 13.83 -0.42
C TYR A 57 -2.92 14.94 -0.42
N ALA A 58 -2.00 14.88 0.54
CA ALA A 58 -0.82 15.72 0.59
C ALA A 58 0.47 14.86 0.67
N PRO A 59 1.50 15.12 -0.17
CA PRO A 59 2.68 14.25 -0.25
C PRO A 59 3.56 14.27 0.99
N HIS A 60 3.49 15.32 1.79
CA HIS A 60 4.28 15.52 3.02
C HIS A 60 3.59 15.00 4.29
N TRP A 61 2.29 14.69 4.22
CA TRP A 61 1.51 14.19 5.34
C TRP A 61 1.18 12.69 5.21
N ASP A 62 0.91 12.08 6.35
CA ASP A 62 0.46 10.69 6.44
C ASP A 62 -1.08 10.62 6.42
N MET A 63 -1.64 10.63 5.22
CA MET A 63 -3.08 10.63 4.95
C MET A 63 -3.63 9.22 4.65
N GLY A 64 -2.76 8.21 4.64
CA GLY A 64 -3.08 6.87 4.17
C GLY A 64 -3.92 6.05 5.13
N ASP A 65 -4.45 4.95 4.62
CA ASP A 65 -5.25 3.99 5.35
C ASP A 65 -4.43 2.76 5.75
N SER A 66 -4.95 1.93 6.65
CA SER A 66 -4.32 0.67 7.04
C SER A 66 -4.76 -0.45 6.09
N VAL A 67 -3.83 -1.33 5.72
CA VAL A 67 -4.11 -2.44 4.81
C VAL A 67 -3.67 -3.75 5.42
N VAL A 68 -4.58 -4.71 5.46
CA VAL A 68 -4.35 -6.10 5.83
C VAL A 68 -4.40 -6.94 4.57
N ILE A 69 -3.34 -7.69 4.27
CA ILE A 69 -3.28 -8.60 3.13
C ILE A 69 -3.27 -10.03 3.64
N ILE A 70 -4.14 -10.86 3.08
CA ILE A 70 -4.25 -12.30 3.37
C ILE A 70 -3.86 -13.12 2.17
N ASN A 71 -3.64 -14.43 2.37
CA ASN A 71 -3.26 -15.40 1.33
C ASN A 71 -2.00 -15.00 0.53
N ALA A 72 -1.00 -14.43 1.20
CA ALA A 72 0.24 -14.04 0.53
C ALA A 72 1.06 -15.23 0.00
N ASP A 73 0.78 -16.46 0.46
CA ASP A 73 1.34 -17.72 -0.03
C ASP A 73 0.87 -18.10 -1.45
N LYS A 74 -0.29 -17.56 -1.88
CA LYS A 74 -0.88 -17.85 -3.18
C LYS A 74 -0.66 -16.76 -4.24
N ILE A 75 0.24 -15.81 -3.95
CA ILE A 75 0.54 -14.71 -4.86
C ILE A 75 1.29 -15.20 -6.10
N ARG A 76 0.98 -14.62 -7.26
CA ARG A 76 1.60 -14.99 -8.53
C ARG A 76 2.69 -14.01 -8.96
N VAL A 77 3.72 -14.55 -9.59
CA VAL A 77 4.77 -13.77 -10.25
C VAL A 77 4.83 -14.18 -11.72
N THR A 78 4.90 -13.21 -12.64
CA THR A 78 4.79 -13.45 -14.07
C THR A 78 6.13 -13.79 -14.74
N GLY A 79 6.09 -14.57 -15.83
CA GLY A 79 7.24 -14.93 -16.63
C GLY A 79 8.25 -15.81 -15.89
N ARG A 80 9.52 -15.72 -16.24
CA ARG A 80 10.63 -16.52 -15.63
C ARG A 80 11.13 -15.95 -14.29
N LYS A 81 10.45 -14.92 -13.73
CA LYS A 81 10.86 -14.28 -12.47
C LYS A 81 10.94 -15.22 -11.26
N PRO A 82 10.08 -16.26 -11.10
CA PRO A 82 10.22 -17.17 -9.96
C PRO A 82 11.63 -17.75 -9.84
N ALA A 83 12.20 -18.21 -10.95
CA ALA A 83 13.55 -18.81 -10.96
C ALA A 83 14.67 -17.75 -11.07
N GLN A 84 14.45 -16.66 -11.83
CA GLN A 84 15.50 -15.71 -12.15
C GLN A 84 15.63 -14.55 -11.16
N LYS A 85 14.56 -14.22 -10.42
CA LYS A 85 14.59 -13.07 -9.52
C LYS A 85 15.46 -13.36 -8.30
N MET A 86 16.50 -12.55 -8.11
CA MET A 86 17.40 -12.62 -6.98
C MET A 86 17.16 -11.46 -6.02
N TYR A 87 17.27 -11.75 -4.73
CA TYR A 87 17.29 -10.74 -3.69
C TYR A 87 18.69 -10.65 -3.10
N TYR A 88 19.21 -9.43 -3.09
CA TYR A 88 20.56 -9.15 -2.63
C TYR A 88 20.55 -8.52 -1.24
N ARG A 89 21.46 -8.95 -0.40
CA ARG A 89 21.69 -8.43 0.94
C ARG A 89 23.18 -8.33 1.22
N HIS A 90 23.60 -7.27 1.89
CA HIS A 90 24.96 -7.07 2.34
C HIS A 90 25.01 -6.78 3.84
N SER A 91 25.88 -7.47 4.59
CA SER A 91 26.02 -7.30 6.04
C SER A 91 26.89 -6.10 6.44
N ARG A 92 27.48 -5.37 5.48
CA ARG A 92 28.46 -4.29 5.61
C ARG A 92 29.87 -4.72 6.05
N TYR A 93 30.13 -6.03 6.19
CA TYR A 93 31.48 -6.58 6.43
C TYR A 93 32.08 -7.15 5.14
N PRO A 94 33.42 -7.22 5.01
CA PRO A 94 34.08 -7.88 3.90
C PRO A 94 33.52 -9.30 3.69
N GLY A 95 33.22 -9.69 2.45
CA GLY A 95 32.60 -10.98 2.13
C GLY A 95 31.14 -11.13 2.54
N GLY A 96 30.49 -10.09 3.05
CA GLY A 96 29.10 -10.11 3.57
C GLY A 96 28.00 -10.04 2.51
N PHE A 97 28.30 -10.15 1.22
CA PHE A 97 27.31 -10.19 0.14
C PHE A 97 26.60 -11.54 0.10
N ARG A 98 25.27 -11.50 0.06
CA ARG A 98 24.43 -12.68 -0.08
C ARG A 98 23.38 -12.44 -1.15
N ALA A 99 23.18 -13.45 -2.02
CA ALA A 99 22.16 -13.48 -3.05
C ALA A 99 21.28 -14.72 -2.82
N GLU A 100 19.98 -14.52 -2.70
CA GLU A 100 19.03 -15.61 -2.53
C GLU A 100 17.96 -15.54 -3.64
N PRO A 101 17.63 -16.67 -4.31
CA PRO A 101 16.57 -16.71 -5.31
C PRO A 101 15.20 -16.51 -4.66
N PHE A 102 14.27 -15.97 -5.45
CA PHE A 102 12.88 -15.73 -5.04
C PHE A 102 12.23 -16.98 -4.45
N GLU A 103 12.35 -18.12 -5.12
CA GLU A 103 11.72 -19.39 -4.70
C GLU A 103 12.13 -19.81 -3.29
N LYS A 104 13.43 -19.72 -2.98
CA LYS A 104 13.96 -20.08 -1.64
C LYS A 104 13.40 -19.17 -0.55
N ILE A 105 13.30 -17.88 -0.81
CA ILE A 105 12.75 -16.92 0.15
C ILE A 105 11.24 -17.11 0.30
N PHE A 106 10.55 -17.32 -0.80
CA PHE A 106 9.09 -17.50 -0.81
C PHE A 106 8.69 -18.78 -0.05
N ALA A 107 9.40 -19.87 -0.21
CA ALA A 107 9.16 -21.10 0.55
C ALA A 107 9.37 -20.92 2.07
N ARG A 108 10.36 -20.10 2.47
CA ARG A 108 10.66 -19.85 3.88
C ARG A 108 9.74 -18.80 4.52
N LYS A 109 9.47 -17.71 3.81
CA LYS A 109 8.68 -16.55 4.27
C LYS A 109 7.83 -15.99 3.13
N PRO A 110 6.63 -16.51 2.88
CA PRO A 110 5.80 -16.11 1.73
C PRO A 110 5.32 -14.66 1.79
N ALA A 111 5.16 -14.06 2.97
CA ALA A 111 4.78 -12.66 3.12
C ALA A 111 5.91 -11.69 2.71
N TRP A 112 7.18 -12.07 2.91
CA TRP A 112 8.32 -11.17 2.77
C TRP A 112 8.52 -10.58 1.36
N PRO A 113 8.37 -11.33 0.24
CA PRO A 113 8.51 -10.75 -1.10
C PRO A 113 7.50 -9.64 -1.39
N LEU A 114 6.28 -9.76 -0.86
CA LEU A 114 5.25 -8.75 -0.99
C LEU A 114 5.56 -7.51 -0.13
N GLU A 115 5.94 -7.71 1.12
CA GLU A 115 6.39 -6.64 2.01
C GLU A 115 7.54 -5.84 1.39
N ARG A 116 8.54 -6.55 0.84
CA ARG A 116 9.70 -5.93 0.20
C ARG A 116 9.34 -5.16 -1.07
N ALA A 117 8.37 -5.66 -1.86
CA ALA A 117 7.88 -4.96 -3.03
C ALA A 117 7.17 -3.65 -2.66
N ILE A 118 6.32 -3.67 -1.64
CA ILE A 118 5.60 -2.49 -1.13
C ILE A 118 6.58 -1.49 -0.50
N GLU A 119 7.51 -1.95 0.35
CA GLU A 119 8.54 -1.10 0.96
C GLU A 119 9.38 -0.36 -0.10
N GLY A 120 9.75 -1.06 -1.19
CA GLY A 120 10.48 -0.47 -2.31
C GLY A 120 9.73 0.62 -3.06
N MET A 121 8.38 0.60 -3.05
CA MET A 121 7.51 1.58 -3.71
C MET A 121 7.09 2.74 -2.80
N LEU A 122 7.28 2.62 -1.48
CA LEU A 122 7.03 3.69 -0.53
C LEU A 122 8.16 4.74 -0.54
N PRO A 123 7.88 5.98 -0.08
CA PRO A 123 8.90 7.00 0.07
C PRO A 123 10.07 6.54 0.93
N LYS A 124 11.28 6.98 0.57
CA LYS A 124 12.47 6.74 1.40
C LYS A 124 12.49 7.76 2.55
N GLY A 125 12.60 7.31 3.78
CA GLY A 125 12.72 8.21 4.94
C GLY A 125 11.75 7.91 6.07
N ALA A 126 11.59 8.86 7.00
CA ALA A 126 10.78 8.70 8.21
C ALA A 126 9.30 8.48 7.91
N LEU A 127 8.73 9.26 6.97
CA LEU A 127 7.34 9.15 6.55
C LEU A 127 7.04 7.76 5.96
N GLY A 128 7.90 7.26 5.06
CA GLY A 128 7.69 5.93 4.47
C GLY A 128 7.75 4.80 5.50
N ARG A 129 8.64 4.90 6.50
CA ARG A 129 8.68 3.94 7.61
C ARG A 129 7.43 3.98 8.48
N LYS A 130 6.85 5.17 8.69
CA LYS A 130 5.58 5.34 9.42
C LYS A 130 4.43 4.71 8.64
N ILE A 131 4.33 4.98 7.35
CA ILE A 131 3.31 4.41 6.46
C ILE A 131 3.44 2.88 6.39
N PHE A 132 4.66 2.34 6.29
CA PHE A 132 4.90 0.90 6.21
C PHE A 132 4.39 0.14 7.45
N LYS A 133 4.38 0.74 8.63
CA LYS A 133 3.82 0.12 9.85
C LYS A 133 2.32 -0.16 9.76
N ARG A 134 1.59 0.54 8.88
CA ARG A 134 0.16 0.33 8.62
C ARG A 134 -0.14 -0.85 7.71
N LEU A 135 0.88 -1.42 7.09
CA LEU A 135 0.78 -2.65 6.31
C LEU A 135 0.89 -3.87 7.23
N LYS A 136 -0.03 -4.80 7.08
CA LYS A 136 -0.02 -6.11 7.73
C LYS A 136 -0.20 -7.19 6.67
N VAL A 137 0.75 -8.12 6.56
CA VAL A 137 0.74 -9.19 5.56
C VAL A 137 0.73 -10.55 6.26
N TYR A 138 -0.22 -11.38 5.87
CA TYR A 138 -0.39 -12.74 6.40
C TYR A 138 -0.31 -13.76 5.27
N ALA A 139 0.40 -14.85 5.52
CA ALA A 139 0.56 -15.93 4.56
C ALA A 139 -0.78 -16.65 4.31
N GLY A 140 -1.51 -16.98 5.37
CA GLY A 140 -2.79 -17.67 5.29
C GLY A 140 -4.01 -16.74 5.23
N SER A 141 -5.20 -17.33 5.37
CA SER A 141 -6.49 -16.62 5.30
C SER A 141 -6.90 -15.95 6.61
N THR A 142 -6.28 -16.33 7.74
CA THR A 142 -6.64 -15.83 9.06
C THR A 142 -5.78 -14.63 9.46
N HIS A 143 -6.40 -13.64 10.11
CA HIS A 143 -5.71 -12.44 10.62
C HIS A 143 -6.26 -12.01 11.99
N PRO A 144 -5.48 -11.40 12.89
CA PRO A 144 -5.90 -10.99 14.22
C PRO A 144 -6.67 -9.66 14.27
N HIS A 145 -6.89 -9.00 13.10
CA HIS A 145 -7.46 -7.65 13.01
C HIS A 145 -8.99 -7.62 12.80
N ALA A 146 -9.73 -8.62 13.31
CA ALA A 146 -11.18 -8.65 13.18
C ALA A 146 -11.87 -7.49 13.94
N ALA A 147 -11.29 -7.08 15.08
CA ALA A 147 -11.82 -5.99 15.91
C ALA A 147 -11.84 -4.63 15.19
N GLN A 148 -10.94 -4.41 14.22
CA GLN A 148 -10.89 -3.19 13.41
C GLN A 148 -11.92 -3.16 12.27
N LYS A 149 -12.72 -4.23 12.08
CA LYS A 149 -13.76 -4.36 11.04
C LYS A 149 -13.25 -3.92 9.65
N PRO A 150 -12.19 -4.56 9.10
CA PRO A 150 -11.62 -4.13 7.84
C PRO A 150 -12.60 -4.32 6.69
N ILE A 151 -12.67 -3.32 5.81
CA ILE A 151 -13.53 -3.30 4.63
C ILE A 151 -12.82 -4.09 3.52
N LYS A 152 -13.51 -5.06 2.90
CA LYS A 152 -12.94 -5.78 1.75
C LYS A 152 -12.71 -4.81 0.58
N LEU A 153 -11.50 -4.82 0.04
CA LEU A 153 -11.09 -4.04 -1.12
C LEU A 153 -10.72 -5.00 -2.25
N GLU A 154 -11.53 -5.01 -3.29
CA GLU A 154 -11.23 -5.77 -4.51
C GLU A 154 -10.23 -4.99 -5.37
N ILE A 155 -9.10 -5.61 -5.64
CA ILE A 155 -8.05 -5.08 -6.50
C ILE A 155 -8.03 -5.94 -7.77
N SER A 156 -8.38 -5.36 -8.88
CA SER A 156 -8.29 -5.99 -10.21
C SER A 156 -6.86 -5.93 -10.75
#